data_0fca8b4a2bbbb14dd720fec2875a643e
#
_entry.id   0fca8b4a2bbbb14dd720fec2875a643e
#
_cell.length_a   1.000
_cell.length_b   1.000
_cell.length_c   1.000
_cell.angle_alpha   90.00
_cell.angle_beta   90.00
_cell.angle_gamma   90.00
#
_symmetry.space_group_name_H-M   'P 1'
#
loop_
_entity.id
_entity.type
_entity.pdbx_description
1 polymer ?
#
loop_
_entity_poly.entity_id
_entity_poly.type
_entity_poly.pdbx_seq_one_letter_code
_entity_poly.pdbx_strand_id
1 'polypeptide(L)'
;MKHELTALPLARASSDPLASGGWWRDAVIYQVYVRSFADSDGDGVGDLRGVRERLPHLARLGVDAVWLTPFYVSPQADGGYDVADYRAVDPLFGDLADADDLVRAAHALGLRVIVDVVPNHTSERHPWFREALAGVPGARERYLFRPGRGVDGSLPPNDWESVFGGPAWTRVADGDWYLHLFAPEQPDLDWEHPEVAEEFASVLRFWLDLGVDGFRVDVAHGMVKAPGLPDIGRGAQATLIGTEPLPFFDQDGVHAIHRSWRRLLDSYGDGRIGVAEAWAPTSERLALYVRPDELHQAFNFRFLNCPWDPAAMRTVIDESLAATSAVGAPTTWVLSNHDVVRHVTRYGGGAQGLARARAAALLMLALPGSAYIYQGEELGLPEVTDLPAEARRDPAFRRRPPAGGGAAGDGCGAGPAGDGAQGQDGLRDGCRVPLPWSGHEAPYGFGPGRSWLPQPDGWGGLSVAAQTGDPHSTLELYRAALELRRALPGLGAVEAGQGGPVEEWPGTGAGPAVLARGMRWRPAPEGVLLFTRPGFSCTLNTRPSAVDMPSPGRPVLSSAPVQTDGRNVRLPPDSCTWWAS
;
A
#
# COMPACT_ATOMS: atom_id res chain seq x y z
N MET A 1 -14.58 29.03 -24.67
CA MET A 1 -15.97 28.70 -24.32
C MET A 1 -15.94 28.16 -22.89
N LYS A 2 -16.55 28.88 -21.97
CA LYS A 2 -16.64 28.49 -20.55
C LYS A 2 -17.60 27.29 -20.48
N HIS A 3 -17.12 26.12 -20.06
CA HIS A 3 -17.98 25.00 -19.70
C HIS A 3 -18.53 25.25 -18.31
N GLU A 4 -19.77 25.69 -18.22
CA GLU A 4 -20.56 25.66 -17.00
C GLU A 4 -20.84 24.19 -16.65
N LEU A 5 -20.19 23.68 -15.63
CA LEU A 5 -20.59 22.46 -14.94
C LEU A 5 -21.88 22.77 -14.18
N THR A 6 -22.99 22.30 -14.69
CA THR A 6 -24.28 22.37 -13.98
C THR A 6 -24.16 21.48 -12.73
N ALA A 7 -24.05 22.12 -11.59
CA ALA A 7 -24.06 21.45 -10.29
C ALA A 7 -25.41 20.73 -10.10
N LEU A 8 -25.37 19.41 -10.02
CA LEU A 8 -26.50 18.62 -9.53
C LEU A 8 -26.57 18.78 -8.00
N PRO A 9 -27.75 19.06 -7.41
CA PRO A 9 -27.89 19.17 -5.98
C PRO A 9 -27.69 17.80 -5.33
N LEU A 10 -26.59 17.64 -4.59
CA LEU A 10 -26.30 16.48 -3.76
C LEU A 10 -27.25 16.49 -2.54
N ALA A 11 -28.33 15.70 -2.60
CA ALA A 11 -29.07 15.32 -1.42
C ALA A 11 -28.22 14.33 -0.63
N ARG A 12 -27.57 14.80 0.45
CA ARG A 12 -26.98 13.92 1.45
C ARG A 12 -28.11 13.13 2.11
N ALA A 13 -28.12 11.80 1.88
CA ALA A 13 -28.85 10.90 2.76
C ALA A 13 -28.19 11.02 4.15
N SER A 14 -28.98 11.38 5.17
CA SER A 14 -28.55 11.46 6.56
C SER A 14 -28.50 10.06 7.16
N SER A 15 -27.50 9.27 6.80
CA SER A 15 -27.03 8.10 7.54
C SER A 15 -25.65 8.44 8.08
N ASP A 16 -25.38 8.05 9.33
CA ASP A 16 -24.05 8.18 9.91
C ASP A 16 -23.03 7.58 8.92
N PRO A 17 -22.10 8.36 8.33
CA PRO A 17 -21.17 7.85 7.35
C PRO A 17 -20.26 6.76 7.90
N LEU A 18 -20.17 6.61 9.24
CA LEU A 18 -19.39 5.58 9.91
C LEU A 18 -20.20 4.30 10.22
N ALA A 19 -21.53 4.30 10.07
CA ALA A 19 -22.42 3.19 10.48
C ALA A 19 -22.61 2.09 9.42
N SER A 20 -22.06 2.19 8.20
CA SER A 20 -22.30 1.19 7.15
C SER A 20 -21.36 -0.01 7.29
N GLY A 21 -21.86 -1.18 7.63
CA GLY A 21 -21.16 -2.45 7.47
C GLY A 21 -20.69 -2.64 6.03
N GLY A 22 -19.41 -3.05 5.83
CA GLY A 22 -18.86 -3.27 4.50
C GLY A 22 -18.31 -2.03 3.76
N TRP A 23 -18.16 -0.90 4.44
CA TRP A 23 -17.58 0.35 3.90
C TRP A 23 -16.25 0.13 3.15
N TRP A 24 -15.44 -0.79 3.63
CA TRP A 24 -14.11 -1.12 3.13
C TRP A 24 -14.09 -1.76 1.73
N ARG A 25 -15.26 -2.22 1.24
CA ARG A 25 -15.33 -2.94 -0.04
C ARG A 25 -15.02 -2.08 -1.24
N ASP A 26 -15.31 -0.78 -1.17
CA ASP A 26 -15.09 0.18 -2.26
C ASP A 26 -14.34 1.42 -1.78
N ALA A 27 -13.88 1.40 -0.54
CA ALA A 27 -13.21 2.53 0.09
C ALA A 27 -11.96 2.96 -0.67
N VAL A 28 -11.68 4.24 -0.61
CA VAL A 28 -10.38 4.80 -0.97
C VAL A 28 -9.68 5.20 0.32
N ILE A 29 -8.54 4.57 0.57
CA ILE A 29 -7.75 4.75 1.79
C ILE A 29 -6.46 5.49 1.43
N TYR A 30 -6.14 6.53 2.21
CA TYR A 30 -4.93 7.31 2.00
C TYR A 30 -3.84 6.87 2.97
N GLN A 31 -2.71 6.43 2.46
CA GLN A 31 -1.55 6.05 3.26
C GLN A 31 -0.76 7.29 3.66
N VAL A 32 -0.63 7.50 4.96
CA VAL A 32 0.21 8.52 5.60
C VAL A 32 1.49 7.87 6.11
N TYR A 33 2.64 8.23 5.55
CA TYR A 33 3.94 7.94 6.13
C TYR A 33 4.25 9.03 7.14
N VAL A 34 3.94 8.79 8.42
CA VAL A 34 3.82 9.80 9.49
C VAL A 34 5.00 10.76 9.52
N ARG A 35 6.22 10.24 9.56
CA ARG A 35 7.45 11.04 9.66
C ARG A 35 7.73 11.95 8.46
N SER A 36 7.01 11.78 7.34
CA SER A 36 7.16 12.58 6.11
C SER A 36 5.89 13.29 5.69
N PHE A 37 4.88 13.35 6.56
CA PHE A 37 3.59 13.95 6.22
C PHE A 37 3.54 15.44 6.58
N ALA A 38 3.67 15.78 7.86
CA ALA A 38 3.74 17.16 8.32
C ALA A 38 4.41 17.21 9.71
N ASP A 39 5.32 18.15 9.91
CA ASP A 39 6.07 18.41 11.14
C ASP A 39 5.44 19.60 11.86
N SER A 40 4.87 19.38 13.04
CA SER A 40 4.18 20.41 13.81
C SER A 40 5.07 21.12 14.82
N ASP A 41 6.14 20.49 15.30
CA ASP A 41 6.99 21.00 16.38
C ASP A 41 8.36 21.52 15.92
N GLY A 42 8.76 21.25 14.66
CA GLY A 42 9.93 21.81 14.02
C GLY A 42 11.22 21.01 14.21
N ASP A 43 11.13 19.76 14.63
CA ASP A 43 12.29 18.88 14.78
C ASP A 43 12.77 18.29 13.44
N GLY A 44 11.99 18.46 12.38
CA GLY A 44 12.26 17.99 11.02
C GLY A 44 11.64 16.66 10.68
N VAL A 45 10.90 16.04 11.60
CA VAL A 45 10.18 14.78 11.42
C VAL A 45 8.69 15.03 11.56
N GLY A 46 7.87 14.47 10.69
CA GLY A 46 6.41 14.57 10.79
C GLY A 46 5.89 13.81 12.00
N ASP A 47 4.80 14.31 12.58
CA ASP A 47 4.23 13.84 13.84
C ASP A 47 2.69 13.72 13.78
N LEU A 48 2.07 13.14 14.82
CA LEU A 48 0.62 12.91 14.88
C LEU A 48 -0.19 14.22 14.91
N ARG A 49 0.35 15.28 15.50
CA ARG A 49 -0.30 16.61 15.50
C ARG A 49 -0.29 17.20 14.10
N GLY A 50 0.84 17.11 13.40
CA GLY A 50 0.95 17.53 12.00
C GLY A 50 -0.02 16.74 11.09
N VAL A 51 -0.16 15.43 11.29
CA VAL A 51 -1.18 14.64 10.58
C VAL A 51 -2.58 15.17 10.90
N ARG A 52 -2.92 15.35 12.19
CA ARG A 52 -4.22 15.86 12.62
C ARG A 52 -4.57 17.21 11.98
N GLU A 53 -3.61 18.14 11.92
CA GLU A 53 -3.80 19.45 11.30
C GLU A 53 -4.10 19.37 9.80
N ARG A 54 -3.63 18.32 9.12
CA ARG A 54 -3.82 18.09 7.69
C ARG A 54 -5.01 17.18 7.33
N LEU A 55 -5.72 16.60 8.31
CA LEU A 55 -6.93 15.79 8.06
C LEU A 55 -8.00 16.52 7.23
N PRO A 56 -8.24 17.84 7.40
CA PRO A 56 -9.18 18.56 6.53
C PRO A 56 -8.79 18.55 5.04
N HIS A 57 -7.50 18.45 4.69
CA HIS A 57 -7.06 18.28 3.30
C HIS A 57 -7.50 16.91 2.78
N LEU A 58 -7.30 15.84 3.55
CA LEU A 58 -7.66 14.47 3.18
C LEU A 58 -9.19 14.30 3.05
N ALA A 59 -9.95 14.91 3.94
CA ALA A 59 -11.41 14.95 3.83
C ALA A 59 -11.88 15.68 2.55
N ARG A 60 -11.22 16.80 2.17
CA ARG A 60 -11.49 17.51 0.90
C ARG A 60 -11.00 16.75 -0.33
N LEU A 61 -9.93 15.96 -0.20
CA LEU A 61 -9.47 15.07 -1.27
C LEU A 61 -10.56 14.04 -1.61
N GLY A 62 -11.32 13.61 -0.59
CA GLY A 62 -12.45 12.72 -0.75
C GLY A 62 -12.12 11.26 -0.47
N VAL A 63 -11.13 10.96 0.37
CA VAL A 63 -10.84 9.60 0.84
C VAL A 63 -11.79 9.18 1.97
N ASP A 64 -11.89 7.88 2.24
CA ASP A 64 -12.81 7.32 3.23
C ASP A 64 -12.10 6.97 4.54
N ALA A 65 -10.79 6.74 4.48
CA ALA A 65 -9.98 6.41 5.63
C ALA A 65 -8.53 6.88 5.43
N VAL A 66 -7.81 6.97 6.55
CA VAL A 66 -6.35 7.16 6.57
C VAL A 66 -5.70 5.90 7.16
N TRP A 67 -4.58 5.48 6.56
CA TRP A 67 -3.70 4.46 7.11
C TRP A 67 -2.41 5.13 7.56
N LEU A 68 -2.10 5.02 8.86
CA LEU A 68 -0.89 5.56 9.48
C LEU A 68 0.18 4.48 9.55
N THR A 69 1.38 4.74 9.02
CA THR A 69 2.56 3.89 9.25
C THR A 69 2.98 3.92 10.72
N PRO A 70 3.83 2.97 11.21
CA PRO A 70 4.13 2.85 12.62
C PRO A 70 4.61 4.16 13.25
N PHE A 71 4.01 4.50 14.38
CA PHE A 71 4.35 5.63 15.24
C PHE A 71 4.60 5.19 16.69
N TYR A 72 4.75 3.89 16.90
CA TYR A 72 5.05 3.25 18.18
C TYR A 72 6.48 3.52 18.63
N VAL A 73 6.77 3.31 19.93
CA VAL A 73 8.13 3.41 20.44
C VAL A 73 9.06 2.46 19.67
N SER A 74 10.06 3.03 19.04
CA SER A 74 10.99 2.32 18.16
C SER A 74 12.36 2.99 18.14
N PRO A 75 13.48 2.25 18.14
CA PRO A 75 14.80 2.82 17.86
C PRO A 75 14.99 3.28 16.42
N GLN A 76 13.99 3.11 15.56
CA GLN A 76 13.98 3.57 14.17
C GLN A 76 15.06 2.92 13.28
N ALA A 77 15.39 1.64 13.56
CA ALA A 77 16.33 0.88 12.74
C ALA A 77 15.76 0.67 11.32
N ASP A 78 14.44 0.46 11.21
CA ASP A 78 13.70 0.35 9.96
C ASP A 78 12.47 1.28 9.93
N GLY A 79 12.69 2.58 10.18
CA GLY A 79 11.67 3.61 10.00
C GLY A 79 10.40 3.43 10.84
N GLY A 80 10.50 2.75 12.00
CA GLY A 80 9.40 2.49 12.92
C GLY A 80 8.88 1.04 12.88
N TYR A 81 9.28 0.24 11.89
CA TYR A 81 8.88 -1.18 11.80
C TYR A 81 9.64 -2.10 12.77
N ASP A 82 10.62 -1.61 13.50
CA ASP A 82 11.29 -2.25 14.64
C ASP A 82 10.66 -1.79 15.97
N VAL A 83 9.49 -2.34 16.30
CA VAL A 83 8.66 -1.88 17.43
C VAL A 83 9.17 -2.41 18.76
N ALA A 84 9.43 -1.49 19.71
CA ALA A 84 9.86 -1.79 21.06
C ALA A 84 8.72 -1.79 22.09
N ASP A 85 7.66 -1.02 21.85
CA ASP A 85 6.43 -1.01 22.66
C ASP A 85 5.22 -0.70 21.75
N TYR A 86 4.33 -1.67 21.60
CA TYR A 86 3.14 -1.57 20.72
C TYR A 86 2.00 -0.73 21.29
N ARG A 87 2.05 -0.35 22.58
CA ARG A 87 0.98 0.39 23.29
C ARG A 87 1.38 1.81 23.66
N ALA A 88 2.56 2.25 23.26
CA ALA A 88 3.06 3.59 23.49
C ALA A 88 3.37 4.27 22.15
N VAL A 89 3.13 5.56 22.09
CA VAL A 89 3.58 6.43 20.99
C VAL A 89 5.03 6.83 21.24
N ASP A 90 5.86 6.76 20.20
CA ASP A 90 7.23 7.26 20.28
C ASP A 90 7.21 8.78 20.51
N PRO A 91 8.00 9.30 21.47
CA PRO A 91 8.10 10.76 21.70
C PRO A 91 8.44 11.58 20.45
N LEU A 92 9.06 10.95 19.43
CA LEU A 92 9.30 11.56 18.12
C LEU A 92 8.00 11.92 17.38
N PHE A 93 6.90 11.21 17.65
CA PHE A 93 5.62 11.40 16.96
C PHE A 93 4.53 11.99 17.86
N GLY A 94 4.80 12.19 19.15
CA GLY A 94 3.85 12.70 20.12
C GLY A 94 3.60 11.76 21.29
N ASP A 95 2.37 11.67 21.75
CA ASP A 95 1.95 10.80 22.85
C ASP A 95 0.59 10.13 22.59
N LEU A 96 0.10 9.31 23.54
CA LEU A 96 -1.20 8.64 23.41
C LEU A 96 -2.38 9.61 23.34
N ALA A 97 -2.28 10.79 23.94
CA ALA A 97 -3.32 11.81 23.84
C ALA A 97 -3.38 12.40 22.43
N ASP A 98 -2.23 12.58 21.77
CA ASP A 98 -2.16 13.00 20.37
C ASP A 98 -2.78 11.96 19.43
N ALA A 99 -2.56 10.66 19.71
CA ALA A 99 -3.18 9.57 18.94
C ALA A 99 -4.70 9.56 19.10
N ASP A 100 -5.22 9.68 20.33
CA ASP A 100 -6.63 9.75 20.62
C ASP A 100 -7.29 11.00 19.99
N ASP A 101 -6.64 12.17 20.11
CA ASP A 101 -7.08 13.41 19.47
C ASP A 101 -7.14 13.29 17.93
N LEU A 102 -6.17 12.61 17.32
CA LEU A 102 -6.14 12.36 15.87
C LEU A 102 -7.32 11.48 15.45
N VAL A 103 -7.56 10.36 16.15
CA VAL A 103 -8.68 9.45 15.86
C VAL A 103 -10.02 10.19 15.97
N ARG A 104 -10.23 10.95 17.04
CA ARG A 104 -11.47 11.73 17.22
C ARG A 104 -11.62 12.82 16.14
N ALA A 105 -10.54 13.50 15.77
CA ALA A 105 -10.58 14.52 14.72
C ALA A 105 -10.87 13.91 13.33
N ALA A 106 -10.31 12.74 13.04
CA ALA A 106 -10.61 11.99 11.81
C ALA A 106 -12.09 11.60 11.74
N HIS A 107 -12.62 11.01 12.81
CA HIS A 107 -14.02 10.64 12.90
C HIS A 107 -14.97 11.84 12.75
N ALA A 108 -14.63 12.98 13.36
CA ALA A 108 -15.40 14.22 13.21
C ALA A 108 -15.47 14.73 11.77
N LEU A 109 -14.49 14.36 10.92
CA LEU A 109 -14.46 14.64 9.49
C LEU A 109 -15.05 13.51 8.63
N GLY A 110 -15.55 12.43 9.24
CA GLY A 110 -16.06 11.26 8.54
C GLY A 110 -14.97 10.35 7.97
N LEU A 111 -13.71 10.49 8.44
CA LEU A 111 -12.59 9.65 8.06
C LEU A 111 -12.39 8.53 9.09
N ARG A 112 -12.14 7.31 8.63
CA ARG A 112 -11.71 6.19 9.48
C ARG A 112 -10.20 6.17 9.63
N VAL A 113 -9.71 5.52 10.69
CA VAL A 113 -8.28 5.41 10.99
C VAL A 113 -7.86 3.95 11.04
N ILE A 114 -6.88 3.60 10.21
CA ILE A 114 -6.21 2.31 10.17
C ILE A 114 -4.78 2.54 10.66
N VAL A 115 -4.30 1.70 11.58
CA VAL A 115 -2.91 1.76 12.06
C VAL A 115 -2.17 0.50 11.65
N ASP A 116 -0.85 0.59 11.55
CA ASP A 116 -0.01 -0.58 11.32
C ASP A 116 0.04 -1.49 12.56
N VAL A 117 0.17 -2.79 12.35
CA VAL A 117 0.62 -3.75 13.36
C VAL A 117 1.72 -4.59 12.75
N VAL A 118 2.84 -4.74 13.46
CA VAL A 118 4.05 -5.44 13.00
C VAL A 118 4.20 -6.74 13.78
N PRO A 119 3.57 -7.85 13.34
CA PRO A 119 3.50 -9.07 14.16
C PRO A 119 4.59 -10.09 13.86
N ASN A 120 5.32 -9.97 12.76
CA ASN A 120 6.35 -10.94 12.40
C ASN A 120 7.55 -10.91 13.35
N HIS A 121 7.92 -9.73 13.82
CA HIS A 121 9.13 -9.47 14.62
C HIS A 121 8.90 -8.33 15.60
N THR A 122 9.82 -8.16 16.55
CA THR A 122 9.89 -6.98 17.42
C THR A 122 11.19 -6.24 17.18
N SER A 123 11.37 -5.08 17.84
CA SER A 123 12.70 -4.50 17.98
C SER A 123 13.59 -5.38 18.88
N GLU A 124 14.90 -5.34 18.64
CA GLU A 124 15.91 -5.87 19.59
C GLU A 124 15.80 -5.22 20.98
N ARG A 125 15.17 -4.04 21.06
CA ARG A 125 14.94 -3.32 22.31
C ARG A 125 13.63 -3.66 22.99
N HIS A 126 12.80 -4.49 22.40
CA HIS A 126 11.60 -4.99 23.05
C HIS A 126 11.96 -5.74 24.35
N PRO A 127 11.21 -5.55 25.46
CA PRO A 127 11.49 -6.21 26.75
C PRO A 127 11.68 -7.73 26.61
N TRP A 128 10.85 -8.39 25.83
CA TRP A 128 10.93 -9.84 25.62
C TRP A 128 12.25 -10.29 24.99
N PHE A 129 12.78 -9.55 24.00
CA PHE A 129 14.05 -9.93 23.38
C PHE A 129 15.23 -9.67 24.31
N ARG A 130 15.18 -8.59 25.09
CA ARG A 130 16.18 -8.33 26.13
C ARG A 130 16.21 -9.42 27.21
N GLU A 131 15.03 -9.89 27.66
CA GLU A 131 14.90 -11.03 28.57
C GLU A 131 15.48 -12.31 27.96
N ALA A 132 15.20 -12.57 26.65
CA ALA A 132 15.74 -13.70 25.91
C ALA A 132 17.28 -13.68 25.86
N LEU A 133 17.89 -12.52 25.61
CA LEU A 133 19.35 -12.36 25.62
C LEU A 133 19.94 -12.42 27.02
N ALA A 134 19.21 -12.00 28.05
CA ALA A 134 19.61 -12.08 29.44
C ALA A 134 19.48 -13.51 30.03
N GLY A 135 18.96 -14.47 29.29
CA GLY A 135 18.79 -15.85 29.73
C GLY A 135 17.66 -16.05 30.74
N VAL A 136 16.64 -15.17 30.73
CA VAL A 136 15.44 -15.35 31.56
C VAL A 136 14.75 -16.65 31.14
N PRO A 137 14.43 -17.57 32.06
CA PRO A 137 13.80 -18.84 31.73
C PRO A 137 12.47 -18.63 30.92
N GLY A 138 12.31 -19.36 29.83
CA GLY A 138 11.14 -19.27 28.95
C GLY A 138 11.14 -18.08 27.97
N ALA A 139 12.00 -17.08 28.16
CA ALA A 139 11.96 -15.87 27.31
C ALA A 139 12.36 -16.12 25.84
N ARG A 140 13.29 -17.04 25.60
CA ARG A 140 13.76 -17.39 24.24
C ARG A 140 12.70 -18.11 23.41
N GLU A 141 11.79 -18.80 24.07
CA GLU A 141 10.73 -19.58 23.41
C GLU A 141 9.75 -18.71 22.63
N ARG A 142 9.72 -17.39 22.92
CA ARG A 142 8.93 -16.39 22.18
C ARG A 142 9.54 -15.99 20.84
N TYR A 143 10.80 -16.38 20.58
CA TYR A 143 11.55 -16.06 19.35
C TYR A 143 12.14 -17.32 18.72
N LEU A 144 12.51 -17.21 17.46
CA LEU A 144 13.11 -18.32 16.73
C LEU A 144 14.62 -18.39 17.01
N PHE A 145 15.01 -19.08 18.10
CA PHE A 145 16.40 -19.42 18.39
C PHE A 145 16.71 -20.86 17.99
N ARG A 146 17.87 -21.09 17.38
CA ARG A 146 18.33 -22.44 17.00
C ARG A 146 19.84 -22.56 17.20
N PRO A 147 20.36 -23.78 17.52
CA PRO A 147 21.80 -24.03 17.52
C PRO A 147 22.35 -23.90 16.09
N GLY A 148 23.60 -23.39 16.00
CA GLY A 148 24.28 -23.32 14.72
C GLY A 148 24.69 -24.69 14.18
N ARG A 149 24.98 -24.75 12.88
CA ARG A 149 25.55 -25.94 12.21
C ARG A 149 27.08 -25.93 12.28
N GLY A 150 27.69 -27.04 11.89
CA GLY A 150 29.14 -27.28 11.98
C GLY A 150 29.56 -27.81 13.33
N VAL A 151 30.88 -28.15 13.45
CA VAL A 151 31.43 -28.81 14.64
C VAL A 151 31.36 -27.93 15.90
N ASP A 152 31.42 -26.61 15.71
CA ASP A 152 31.48 -25.59 16.76
C ASP A 152 30.25 -24.65 16.76
N GLY A 153 29.21 -24.99 15.97
CA GLY A 153 28.04 -24.13 15.82
C GLY A 153 28.32 -22.79 15.14
N SER A 154 29.43 -22.68 14.41
CA SER A 154 29.84 -21.41 13.78
C SER A 154 29.07 -21.05 12.50
N LEU A 155 28.34 -22.00 11.92
CA LEU A 155 27.51 -21.79 10.74
C LEU A 155 26.05 -21.54 11.15
N PRO A 156 25.32 -20.68 10.43
CA PRO A 156 23.90 -20.44 10.71
C PRO A 156 23.05 -21.72 10.61
N PRO A 157 21.88 -21.77 11.25
CA PRO A 157 21.00 -22.94 11.25
C PRO A 157 20.52 -23.40 9.86
N ASN A 158 20.40 -22.48 8.92
CA ASN A 158 20.09 -22.75 7.51
C ASN A 158 20.69 -21.67 6.61
N ASP A 159 20.39 -21.71 5.31
CA ASP A 159 20.92 -20.81 4.29
C ASP A 159 20.03 -19.59 4.01
N TRP A 160 19.09 -19.26 4.90
CA TRP A 160 18.18 -18.14 4.66
C TRP A 160 18.89 -16.81 4.65
N GLU A 161 18.48 -15.96 3.69
CA GLU A 161 18.98 -14.60 3.53
C GLU A 161 17.95 -13.59 4.03
N SER A 162 18.44 -12.52 4.64
CA SER A 162 17.61 -11.37 5.03
C SER A 162 17.09 -10.64 3.78
N VAL A 163 15.86 -10.12 3.87
CA VAL A 163 15.26 -9.27 2.83
C VAL A 163 16.13 -8.04 2.53
N PHE A 164 16.90 -7.56 3.53
CA PHE A 164 17.84 -6.45 3.37
C PHE A 164 19.26 -6.88 3.02
N GLY A 165 19.45 -8.15 2.65
CA GLY A 165 20.72 -8.73 2.25
C GLY A 165 21.53 -9.31 3.42
N GLY A 166 22.43 -10.22 3.09
CA GLY A 166 23.22 -10.98 4.07
C GLY A 166 22.42 -12.09 4.75
N PRO A 167 23.02 -12.84 5.70
CA PRO A 167 22.35 -13.92 6.40
C PRO A 167 21.12 -13.44 7.19
N ALA A 168 20.09 -14.29 7.29
CA ALA A 168 18.90 -14.05 8.12
C ALA A 168 19.10 -14.48 9.60
N TRP A 169 20.29 -14.86 9.98
CA TRP A 169 20.61 -15.34 11.32
C TRP A 169 21.77 -14.56 11.94
N THR A 170 21.63 -14.23 13.22
CA THR A 170 22.70 -13.61 14.02
C THR A 170 23.03 -14.47 15.21
N ARG A 171 24.34 -14.75 15.41
CA ARG A 171 24.85 -15.54 16.52
C ARG A 171 24.90 -14.71 17.79
N VAL A 172 24.38 -15.26 18.89
CA VAL A 172 24.48 -14.65 20.23
C VAL A 172 25.67 -15.19 21.02
N ALA A 173 25.97 -14.55 22.15
CA ALA A 173 27.21 -14.80 22.91
C ALA A 173 27.36 -16.24 23.43
N ASP A 174 26.29 -16.95 23.70
CA ASP A 174 26.29 -18.33 24.17
C ASP A 174 26.37 -19.38 23.06
N GLY A 175 26.36 -18.96 21.80
CA GLY A 175 26.58 -19.81 20.65
C GLY A 175 25.32 -20.16 19.84
N ASP A 176 24.12 -19.90 20.35
CA ASP A 176 22.88 -20.01 19.60
C ASP A 176 22.75 -18.89 18.55
N TRP A 177 21.76 -19.02 17.65
CA TRP A 177 21.43 -18.07 16.61
C TRP A 177 19.96 -17.71 16.69
N TYR A 178 19.63 -16.42 16.52
CA TYR A 178 18.23 -15.99 16.34
C TYR A 178 17.96 -15.61 14.88
N LEU A 179 16.74 -15.88 14.45
CA LEU A 179 16.25 -15.51 13.13
C LEU A 179 15.86 -14.02 13.07
N HIS A 180 16.21 -13.37 11.97
CA HIS A 180 15.72 -12.05 11.58
C HIS A 180 15.56 -12.01 10.05
N LEU A 181 14.35 -12.19 9.53
CA LEU A 181 14.12 -12.13 8.09
C LEU A 181 14.37 -10.73 7.51
N PHE A 182 14.37 -9.71 8.36
CA PHE A 182 14.70 -8.32 8.05
C PHE A 182 16.05 -7.92 8.64
N ALA A 183 16.15 -6.78 9.32
CA ALA A 183 17.39 -6.36 9.94
C ALA A 183 17.71 -7.19 11.21
N PRO A 184 18.99 -7.33 11.63
CA PRO A 184 19.34 -7.96 12.89
C PRO A 184 18.65 -7.33 14.10
N GLU A 185 18.30 -6.06 13.99
CA GLU A 185 17.53 -5.33 15.00
C GLU A 185 16.04 -5.72 15.06
N GLN A 186 15.60 -6.65 14.19
CA GLN A 186 14.22 -7.10 14.05
C GLN A 186 14.09 -8.62 14.24
N PRO A 187 14.30 -9.16 15.48
CA PRO A 187 14.21 -10.59 15.75
C PRO A 187 12.80 -11.15 15.50
N ASP A 188 12.70 -12.25 14.75
CA ASP A 188 11.46 -12.92 14.40
C ASP A 188 10.84 -13.63 15.59
N LEU A 189 9.54 -13.41 15.80
CA LEU A 189 8.74 -14.07 16.84
C LEU A 189 8.41 -15.51 16.44
N ASP A 190 8.27 -16.38 17.45
CA ASP A 190 7.76 -17.73 17.28
C ASP A 190 6.25 -17.76 17.55
N TRP A 191 5.45 -17.77 16.49
CA TRP A 191 3.99 -17.78 16.57
C TRP A 191 3.38 -19.13 17.00
N GLU A 192 4.21 -20.16 17.19
CA GLU A 192 3.79 -21.40 17.86
C GLU A 192 3.71 -21.20 19.38
N HIS A 193 4.37 -20.17 19.92
CA HIS A 193 4.32 -19.85 21.34
C HIS A 193 3.02 -19.11 21.70
N PRO A 194 2.21 -19.62 22.65
CA PRO A 194 0.88 -19.08 22.94
C PRO A 194 0.88 -17.64 23.44
N GLU A 195 1.89 -17.23 24.21
CA GLU A 195 2.01 -15.85 24.70
C GLU A 195 2.12 -14.82 23.56
N VAL A 196 2.71 -15.19 22.41
CA VAL A 196 2.80 -14.31 21.25
C VAL A 196 1.41 -14.01 20.69
N ALA A 197 0.57 -15.04 20.53
CA ALA A 197 -0.79 -14.85 20.04
C ALA A 197 -1.66 -14.05 21.03
N GLU A 198 -1.51 -14.28 22.33
CA GLU A 198 -2.23 -13.56 23.40
C GLU A 198 -1.82 -12.09 23.44
N GLU A 199 -0.52 -11.81 23.34
CA GLU A 199 0.02 -10.45 23.33
C GLU A 199 -0.51 -9.64 22.14
N PHE A 200 -0.46 -10.17 20.92
CA PHE A 200 -0.97 -9.45 19.77
C PHE A 200 -2.49 -9.28 19.82
N ALA A 201 -3.23 -10.24 20.36
CA ALA A 201 -4.66 -10.04 20.61
C ALA A 201 -4.91 -8.89 21.60
N SER A 202 -4.05 -8.75 22.62
CA SER A 202 -4.13 -7.63 23.59
C SER A 202 -3.72 -6.29 22.95
N VAL A 203 -2.71 -6.27 22.08
CA VAL A 203 -2.31 -5.07 21.32
C VAL A 203 -3.46 -4.60 20.42
N LEU A 204 -4.09 -5.52 19.68
CA LEU A 204 -5.24 -5.16 18.84
C LEU A 204 -6.39 -4.57 19.65
N ARG A 205 -6.75 -5.18 20.81
CA ARG A 205 -7.79 -4.64 21.70
C ARG A 205 -7.46 -3.24 22.19
N PHE A 206 -6.22 -3.01 22.60
CA PHE A 206 -5.79 -1.69 23.09
C PHE A 206 -6.10 -0.58 22.07
N TRP A 207 -5.74 -0.77 20.80
CA TRP A 207 -5.99 0.24 19.78
C TRP A 207 -7.45 0.31 19.35
N LEU A 208 -8.17 -0.81 19.33
CA LEU A 208 -9.62 -0.83 19.07
C LEU A 208 -10.39 -0.09 20.19
N ASP A 209 -9.97 -0.25 21.44
CA ASP A 209 -10.58 0.46 22.60
C ASP A 209 -10.28 1.97 22.54
N LEU A 210 -9.15 2.38 21.98
CA LEU A 210 -8.85 3.78 21.69
C LEU A 210 -9.68 4.34 20.53
N GLY A 211 -10.27 3.48 19.69
CA GLY A 211 -11.21 3.88 18.63
C GLY A 211 -10.71 3.70 17.21
N VAL A 212 -9.54 3.11 16.95
CA VAL A 212 -9.10 2.86 15.57
C VAL A 212 -10.07 1.92 14.84
N ASP A 213 -10.18 2.08 13.53
CA ASP A 213 -11.15 1.35 12.70
C ASP A 213 -10.55 0.11 12.06
N GLY A 214 -9.27 -0.11 12.20
CA GLY A 214 -8.63 -1.30 11.66
C GLY A 214 -7.12 -1.30 11.71
N PHE A 215 -6.56 -2.38 11.17
CA PHE A 215 -5.11 -2.61 11.15
C PHE A 215 -4.64 -2.97 9.75
N ARG A 216 -3.51 -2.40 9.35
CA ARG A 216 -2.70 -2.97 8.29
C ARG A 216 -1.70 -3.92 8.95
N VAL A 217 -1.76 -5.18 8.55
CA VAL A 217 -0.91 -6.25 9.09
C VAL A 217 0.36 -6.31 8.27
N ASP A 218 1.44 -5.85 8.85
CA ASP A 218 2.79 -5.90 8.28
C ASP A 218 3.26 -7.35 8.15
N VAL A 219 3.90 -7.69 7.04
CA VAL A 219 4.41 -9.05 6.79
C VAL A 219 3.38 -10.13 7.16
N ALA A 220 2.11 -9.94 6.80
CA ALA A 220 1.00 -10.82 7.17
C ALA A 220 1.23 -12.29 6.75
N HIS A 221 2.12 -12.53 5.82
CA HIS A 221 2.49 -13.86 5.29
C HIS A 221 3.73 -14.46 5.96
N GLY A 222 4.42 -13.72 6.85
CA GLY A 222 5.70 -14.13 7.42
C GLY A 222 5.63 -14.76 8.80
N MET A 223 4.51 -14.65 9.53
CA MET A 223 4.42 -15.06 10.94
C MET A 223 4.70 -16.55 11.18
N VAL A 224 4.38 -17.43 10.25
CA VAL A 224 4.61 -18.88 10.35
C VAL A 224 5.69 -19.32 9.37
N LYS A 225 6.64 -20.13 9.85
CA LYS A 225 7.73 -20.69 9.04
C LYS A 225 7.48 -22.19 8.79
N ALA A 226 8.03 -22.73 7.70
CA ALA A 226 7.95 -24.16 7.42
C ALA A 226 8.59 -25.00 8.51
N PRO A 227 7.99 -26.12 8.94
CA PRO A 227 8.56 -26.99 9.96
C PRO A 227 9.96 -27.46 9.58
N GLY A 228 10.86 -27.44 10.57
CA GLY A 228 12.25 -27.85 10.39
C GLY A 228 13.14 -26.81 9.70
N LEU A 229 12.61 -25.67 9.29
CA LEU A 229 13.33 -24.55 8.70
C LEU A 229 14.29 -24.98 7.56
N PRO A 230 13.77 -25.62 6.47
CA PRO A 230 14.60 -26.23 5.44
C PRO A 230 15.44 -25.20 4.68
N ASP A 231 16.64 -25.60 4.23
CA ASP A 231 17.44 -24.80 3.31
C ASP A 231 16.70 -24.53 1.99
N ILE A 232 16.94 -23.38 1.38
CA ILE A 232 16.45 -23.04 0.03
C ILE A 232 17.41 -23.56 -1.04
N GLY A 233 18.71 -23.64 -0.74
CA GLY A 233 19.73 -24.20 -1.63
C GLY A 233 20.23 -23.25 -2.72
N ARG A 234 19.86 -21.94 -2.65
CA ARG A 234 20.29 -20.93 -3.60
C ARG A 234 20.29 -19.54 -2.97
N GLY A 235 21.10 -18.63 -3.50
CA GLY A 235 21.16 -17.24 -3.10
C GLY A 235 20.16 -16.33 -3.81
N ALA A 236 20.28 -15.03 -3.56
CA ALA A 236 19.40 -13.98 -4.07
C ALA A 236 17.93 -14.20 -3.70
N GLN A 237 17.70 -14.71 -2.47
CA GLN A 237 16.38 -15.17 -2.02
C GLN A 237 15.34 -14.06 -1.96
N ALA A 238 15.74 -12.81 -1.75
CA ALA A 238 14.85 -11.66 -1.78
C ALA A 238 14.15 -11.49 -3.15
N THR A 239 14.77 -11.90 -4.26
CA THR A 239 14.17 -11.84 -5.61
C THR A 239 13.08 -12.89 -5.83
N LEU A 240 12.99 -13.89 -4.98
CA LEU A 240 12.02 -14.98 -5.06
C LEU A 240 10.70 -14.65 -4.35
N ILE A 241 10.70 -13.65 -3.47
CA ILE A 241 9.53 -13.23 -2.70
C ILE A 241 8.39 -12.84 -3.65
N GLY A 242 7.20 -13.44 -3.46
CA GLY A 242 6.02 -13.19 -4.28
C GLY A 242 6.06 -13.82 -5.69
N THR A 243 7.09 -14.60 -6.04
CA THR A 243 7.17 -15.30 -7.32
C THR A 243 7.04 -16.82 -7.18
N GLU A 244 7.45 -17.35 -6.04
CA GLU A 244 7.36 -18.78 -5.73
C GLU A 244 7.18 -19.04 -4.23
N PRO A 245 6.72 -20.24 -3.82
CA PRO A 245 6.62 -20.59 -2.40
C PRO A 245 7.98 -20.58 -1.71
N LEU A 246 8.08 -19.92 -0.56
CA LEU A 246 9.29 -19.86 0.27
C LEU A 246 9.01 -20.45 1.65
N PRO A 247 9.98 -21.15 2.28
CA PRO A 247 9.74 -21.79 3.58
C PRO A 247 9.54 -20.80 4.73
N PHE A 248 9.85 -19.55 4.55
CA PHE A 248 9.68 -18.50 5.55
C PHE A 248 8.49 -17.56 5.29
N PHE A 249 7.80 -17.69 4.14
CA PHE A 249 6.64 -16.88 3.79
C PHE A 249 5.48 -17.74 3.27
N ASP A 250 4.25 -17.23 3.44
CA ASP A 250 3.01 -17.78 2.89
C ASP A 250 2.73 -19.25 3.28
N GLN A 251 3.07 -19.60 4.52
CA GLN A 251 2.77 -20.92 5.08
C GLN A 251 1.30 -21.01 5.53
N ASP A 252 0.63 -22.13 5.30
CA ASP A 252 -0.80 -22.29 5.59
C ASP A 252 -1.19 -22.04 7.06
N GLY A 253 -0.25 -22.22 7.98
CA GLY A 253 -0.47 -21.95 9.41
C GLY A 253 -0.86 -20.51 9.73
N VAL A 254 -0.44 -19.54 8.91
CA VAL A 254 -0.73 -18.12 9.11
C VAL A 254 -2.23 -17.81 9.08
N HIS A 255 -3.01 -18.60 8.32
CA HIS A 255 -4.44 -18.41 8.20
C HIS A 255 -5.21 -18.67 9.50
N ALA A 256 -4.70 -19.51 10.39
CA ALA A 256 -5.31 -19.71 11.72
C ALA A 256 -5.20 -18.43 12.59
N ILE A 257 -4.07 -17.71 12.47
CA ILE A 257 -3.85 -16.44 13.16
C ILE A 257 -4.83 -15.39 12.63
N HIS A 258 -4.95 -15.25 11.31
CA HIS A 258 -5.87 -14.28 10.68
C HIS A 258 -7.33 -14.54 11.04
N ARG A 259 -7.76 -15.81 11.12
CA ARG A 259 -9.11 -16.16 11.59
C ARG A 259 -9.34 -15.80 13.05
N SER A 260 -8.32 -15.93 13.90
CA SER A 260 -8.43 -15.50 15.29
C SER A 260 -8.59 -13.98 15.41
N TRP A 261 -7.82 -13.22 14.61
CA TRP A 261 -7.92 -11.78 14.55
C TRP A 261 -9.23 -11.31 13.93
N ARG A 262 -9.74 -12.01 12.89
CA ARG A 262 -11.04 -11.70 12.32
C ARG A 262 -12.15 -11.81 13.37
N ARG A 263 -12.19 -12.87 14.17
CA ARG A 263 -13.17 -13.00 15.26
C ARG A 263 -13.03 -11.87 16.28
N LEU A 264 -11.80 -11.43 16.56
CA LEU A 264 -11.59 -10.29 17.46
C LEU A 264 -12.14 -9.00 16.85
N LEU A 265 -11.84 -8.69 15.59
CA LEU A 265 -12.35 -7.52 14.89
C LEU A 265 -13.89 -7.52 14.86
N ASP A 266 -14.50 -8.64 14.49
CA ASP A 266 -15.95 -8.80 14.44
C ASP A 266 -16.62 -8.58 15.81
N SER A 267 -15.91 -8.87 16.93
CA SER A 267 -16.43 -8.61 18.28
C SER A 267 -16.58 -7.13 18.63
N TYR A 268 -15.95 -6.24 17.88
CA TYR A 268 -16.07 -4.78 17.99
C TYR A 268 -17.13 -4.19 17.03
N GLY A 269 -17.89 -5.03 16.32
CA GLY A 269 -18.95 -4.65 15.38
C GLY A 269 -18.48 -4.56 13.93
N ASP A 270 -19.43 -4.35 13.03
CA ASP A 270 -19.28 -4.53 11.57
C ASP A 270 -18.35 -3.51 10.85
N GLY A 271 -17.68 -2.66 11.56
CA GLY A 271 -16.88 -1.58 10.96
C GLY A 271 -15.36 -1.74 11.08
N ARG A 272 -14.87 -2.73 11.83
CA ARG A 272 -13.44 -2.93 12.07
C ARG A 272 -12.84 -3.84 11.03
N ILE A 273 -11.67 -3.47 10.47
CA ILE A 273 -11.05 -4.22 9.37
C ILE A 273 -9.61 -4.63 9.64
N GLY A 274 -9.17 -5.67 8.94
CA GLY A 274 -7.77 -6.04 8.79
C GLY A 274 -7.38 -6.03 7.32
N VAL A 275 -6.19 -5.51 7.01
CA VAL A 275 -5.61 -5.42 5.67
C VAL A 275 -4.29 -6.15 5.66
N ALA A 276 -4.15 -7.19 4.84
CA ALA A 276 -2.90 -7.94 4.74
C ALA A 276 -1.89 -7.25 3.81
N GLU A 277 -0.68 -7.08 4.31
CA GLU A 277 0.48 -6.94 3.44
C GLU A 277 1.06 -8.35 3.24
N ALA A 278 0.81 -8.92 2.06
CA ALA A 278 1.24 -10.28 1.74
C ALA A 278 1.78 -10.37 0.31
N TRP A 279 3.05 -10.75 0.19
CA TRP A 279 3.71 -11.03 -1.08
C TRP A 279 3.47 -12.50 -1.45
N ALA A 280 2.23 -12.82 -1.80
CA ALA A 280 1.84 -14.17 -2.21
C ALA A 280 2.24 -14.44 -3.68
N PRO A 281 2.68 -15.65 -4.03
CA PRO A 281 3.18 -15.96 -5.37
C PRO A 281 2.10 -15.96 -6.46
N THR A 282 0.83 -16.14 -6.11
CA THR A 282 -0.29 -16.10 -7.06
C THR A 282 -1.49 -15.34 -6.50
N SER A 283 -2.40 -14.92 -7.40
CA SER A 283 -3.65 -14.27 -6.99
C SER A 283 -4.54 -15.20 -6.14
N GLU A 284 -4.53 -16.50 -6.39
CA GLU A 284 -5.27 -17.50 -5.63
C GLU A 284 -4.71 -17.63 -4.20
N ARG A 285 -3.37 -17.63 -4.04
CA ARG A 285 -2.75 -17.61 -2.70
C ARG A 285 -3.11 -16.33 -1.96
N LEU A 286 -3.02 -15.16 -2.63
CA LEU A 286 -3.42 -13.89 -2.02
C LEU A 286 -4.90 -13.88 -1.59
N ALA A 287 -5.79 -14.50 -2.38
CA ALA A 287 -7.21 -14.58 -2.05
C ALA A 287 -7.51 -15.36 -0.75
N LEU A 288 -6.61 -16.27 -0.33
CA LEU A 288 -6.77 -16.99 0.93
C LEU A 288 -6.77 -16.05 2.15
N TYR A 289 -6.04 -14.94 2.10
CA TYR A 289 -5.95 -13.94 3.19
C TYR A 289 -7.26 -13.16 3.39
N VAL A 290 -8.14 -13.18 2.40
CA VAL A 290 -9.40 -12.42 2.39
C VAL A 290 -10.64 -13.31 2.31
N ARG A 291 -10.54 -14.59 2.70
CA ARG A 291 -11.70 -15.47 2.85
C ARG A 291 -12.70 -14.87 3.85
N PRO A 292 -13.98 -15.26 3.83
CA PRO A 292 -15.03 -14.64 4.67
C PRO A 292 -14.75 -14.63 6.18
N ASP A 293 -13.93 -15.57 6.65
CA ASP A 293 -13.52 -15.73 8.05
C ASP A 293 -12.08 -15.22 8.35
N GLU A 294 -11.44 -14.57 7.37
CA GLU A 294 -10.08 -14.01 7.48
C GLU A 294 -10.07 -12.48 7.37
N LEU A 295 -8.95 -11.87 6.96
CA LEU A 295 -8.86 -10.41 6.87
C LEU A 295 -9.80 -9.86 5.79
N HIS A 296 -10.00 -8.57 5.75
CA HIS A 296 -11.00 -7.94 4.89
C HIS A 296 -10.43 -7.55 3.53
N GLN A 297 -9.16 -7.18 3.50
CA GLN A 297 -8.44 -6.70 2.33
C GLN A 297 -7.03 -7.28 2.31
N ALA A 298 -6.43 -7.36 1.11
CA ALA A 298 -5.02 -7.68 0.93
C ALA A 298 -4.49 -6.88 -0.27
N PHE A 299 -3.32 -6.24 -0.13
CA PHE A 299 -2.73 -5.44 -1.19
C PHE A 299 -2.40 -6.26 -2.43
N ASN A 300 -2.79 -5.77 -3.59
CA ASN A 300 -2.47 -6.37 -4.88
C ASN A 300 -1.11 -5.87 -5.39
N PHE A 301 -0.04 -6.48 -4.93
CA PHE A 301 1.31 -6.11 -5.36
C PHE A 301 1.62 -6.50 -6.82
N ARG A 302 0.87 -7.45 -7.41
CA ARG A 302 0.96 -7.75 -8.84
C ARG A 302 0.48 -6.58 -9.69
N PHE A 303 -0.59 -5.87 -9.26
CA PHE A 303 -1.05 -4.65 -9.92
C PHE A 303 -0.07 -3.49 -9.69
N LEU A 304 0.44 -3.34 -8.47
CA LEU A 304 1.45 -2.33 -8.13
C LEU A 304 2.68 -2.47 -9.05
N ASN A 305 3.19 -3.68 -9.25
CA ASN A 305 4.38 -3.96 -10.04
C ASN A 305 4.11 -4.09 -11.55
N CYS A 306 2.85 -3.96 -11.98
CA CYS A 306 2.48 -4.14 -13.38
C CYS A 306 3.16 -3.09 -14.27
N PRO A 307 3.84 -3.50 -15.35
CA PRO A 307 4.43 -2.57 -16.30
C PRO A 307 3.37 -1.78 -17.07
N TRP A 308 3.78 -0.69 -17.72
CA TRP A 308 2.90 0.09 -18.60
C TRP A 308 2.65 -0.64 -19.93
N ASP A 309 1.96 -1.77 -19.81
CA ASP A 309 1.60 -2.66 -20.92
C ASP A 309 0.13 -3.09 -20.81
N PRO A 310 -0.70 -2.91 -21.85
CA PRO A 310 -2.15 -3.17 -21.77
C PRO A 310 -2.47 -4.66 -21.60
N ALA A 311 -1.68 -5.57 -22.16
CA ALA A 311 -1.92 -7.00 -22.04
C ALA A 311 -1.60 -7.47 -20.61
N ALA A 312 -0.47 -7.03 -20.07
CA ALA A 312 -0.08 -7.32 -18.67
C ALA A 312 -1.12 -6.74 -17.68
N MET A 313 -1.53 -5.47 -17.85
CA MET A 313 -2.56 -4.84 -17.02
C MET A 313 -3.86 -5.63 -17.05
N ARG A 314 -4.34 -6.02 -18.25
CA ARG A 314 -5.56 -6.79 -18.39
C ARG A 314 -5.46 -8.14 -17.69
N THR A 315 -4.36 -8.86 -17.88
CA THR A 315 -4.12 -10.17 -17.24
C THR A 315 -4.17 -10.05 -15.73
N VAL A 316 -3.44 -9.10 -15.16
CA VAL A 316 -3.42 -8.88 -13.70
C VAL A 316 -4.80 -8.51 -13.16
N ILE A 317 -5.54 -7.64 -13.86
CA ILE A 317 -6.90 -7.27 -13.46
C ILE A 317 -7.83 -8.49 -13.48
N ASP A 318 -7.82 -9.26 -14.56
CA ASP A 318 -8.69 -10.42 -14.73
C ASP A 318 -8.41 -11.51 -13.67
N GLU A 319 -7.16 -11.87 -13.47
CA GLU A 319 -6.75 -12.86 -12.46
C GLU A 319 -7.09 -12.42 -11.05
N SER A 320 -6.83 -11.14 -10.73
CA SER A 320 -7.10 -10.61 -9.39
C SER A 320 -8.60 -10.57 -9.08
N LEU A 321 -9.42 -10.10 -10.02
CA LEU A 321 -10.87 -10.08 -9.87
C LEU A 321 -11.46 -11.49 -9.78
N ALA A 322 -10.96 -12.43 -10.58
CA ALA A 322 -11.41 -13.82 -10.54
C ALA A 322 -11.10 -14.46 -9.18
N ALA A 323 -9.86 -14.34 -8.69
CA ALA A 323 -9.41 -14.93 -7.44
C ALA A 323 -10.17 -14.38 -6.22
N THR A 324 -10.29 -13.05 -6.11
CA THR A 324 -10.99 -12.42 -4.97
C THR A 324 -12.50 -12.66 -5.02
N SER A 325 -13.10 -12.66 -6.22
CA SER A 325 -14.53 -12.99 -6.37
C SER A 325 -14.86 -14.42 -5.97
N ALA A 326 -13.97 -15.37 -6.20
CA ALA A 326 -14.14 -16.77 -5.81
C ALA A 326 -14.31 -16.93 -4.29
N VAL A 327 -13.77 -16.01 -3.49
CA VAL A 327 -13.90 -16.01 -2.03
C VAL A 327 -14.88 -14.91 -1.52
N GLY A 328 -15.55 -14.19 -2.43
CA GLY A 328 -16.53 -13.15 -2.07
C GLY A 328 -15.92 -11.85 -1.53
N ALA A 329 -14.62 -11.64 -1.69
CA ALA A 329 -13.89 -10.45 -1.27
C ALA A 329 -13.78 -9.40 -2.39
N PRO A 330 -13.58 -8.12 -2.06
CA PRO A 330 -13.15 -7.13 -3.04
C PRO A 330 -11.66 -7.29 -3.33
N THR A 331 -11.24 -6.88 -4.53
CA THR A 331 -9.84 -6.66 -4.84
C THR A 331 -9.38 -5.32 -4.24
N THR A 332 -8.14 -5.25 -3.77
CA THR A 332 -7.55 -4.03 -3.20
C THR A 332 -6.43 -3.53 -4.11
N TRP A 333 -6.66 -2.41 -4.79
CA TRP A 333 -5.77 -1.84 -5.79
C TRP A 333 -4.79 -0.85 -5.16
N VAL A 334 -3.54 -0.87 -5.61
CA VAL A 334 -2.49 0.03 -5.13
C VAL A 334 -1.47 0.29 -6.25
N LEU A 335 -1.03 1.54 -6.41
CA LEU A 335 -0.02 1.94 -7.40
C LEU A 335 1.33 2.28 -6.77
N SER A 336 1.35 2.73 -5.52
CA SER A 336 2.55 3.11 -4.79
C SER A 336 2.36 2.88 -3.29
N ASN A 337 3.45 2.71 -2.56
CA ASN A 337 3.52 2.74 -1.10
C ASN A 337 4.90 3.28 -0.67
N HIS A 338 5.22 3.20 0.61
CA HIS A 338 6.47 3.68 1.19
C HIS A 338 7.68 2.73 1.00
N ASP A 339 7.49 1.61 0.30
CA ASP A 339 8.52 0.57 0.08
C ASP A 339 8.89 0.40 -1.39
N VAL A 340 8.17 1.05 -2.31
CA VAL A 340 8.44 0.93 -3.75
C VAL A 340 8.61 2.29 -4.41
N VAL A 341 9.36 2.30 -5.49
CA VAL A 341 9.55 3.49 -6.34
C VAL A 341 8.20 4.05 -6.78
N ARG A 342 8.03 5.36 -6.64
CA ARG A 342 6.80 6.06 -7.04
C ARG A 342 6.47 5.79 -8.51
N HIS A 343 5.20 5.51 -8.79
CA HIS A 343 4.76 5.07 -10.13
C HIS A 343 4.99 6.11 -11.23
N VAL A 344 5.09 7.41 -10.92
CA VAL A 344 5.52 8.44 -11.88
C VAL A 344 6.89 8.08 -12.47
N THR A 345 7.85 7.74 -11.61
CA THR A 345 9.21 7.35 -12.02
C THR A 345 9.23 5.96 -12.65
N ARG A 346 8.51 5.00 -12.06
CA ARG A 346 8.41 3.62 -12.55
C ARG A 346 7.81 3.54 -13.96
N TYR A 347 6.92 4.46 -14.33
CA TYR A 347 6.32 4.56 -15.66
C TYR A 347 7.11 5.45 -16.63
N GLY A 348 8.38 5.76 -16.33
CA GLY A 348 9.31 6.42 -17.25
C GLY A 348 9.74 7.83 -16.85
N GLY A 349 9.21 8.37 -15.74
CA GLY A 349 9.60 9.70 -15.23
C GLY A 349 9.21 10.87 -16.14
N GLY A 350 9.54 12.07 -15.71
CA GLY A 350 9.27 13.29 -16.45
C GLY A 350 7.80 13.48 -16.85
N ALA A 351 7.57 14.18 -17.94
CA ALA A 351 6.20 14.47 -18.43
C ALA A 351 5.45 13.19 -18.85
N GLN A 352 6.14 12.22 -19.44
CA GLN A 352 5.53 10.97 -19.87
C GLN A 352 5.13 10.11 -18.67
N GLY A 353 6.04 9.94 -17.69
CA GLY A 353 5.73 9.20 -16.47
C GLY A 353 4.57 9.82 -15.69
N LEU A 354 4.50 11.15 -15.63
CA LEU A 354 3.38 11.85 -15.02
C LEU A 354 2.05 11.62 -15.79
N ALA A 355 2.06 11.66 -17.13
CA ALA A 355 0.88 11.37 -17.94
C ALA A 355 0.35 9.95 -17.69
N ARG A 356 1.25 8.96 -17.68
CA ARG A 356 0.94 7.56 -17.38
C ARG A 356 0.44 7.36 -15.95
N ALA A 357 1.05 8.03 -14.98
CA ALA A 357 0.64 7.97 -13.58
C ALA A 357 -0.79 8.51 -13.40
N ARG A 358 -1.12 9.65 -14.00
CA ARG A 358 -2.48 10.21 -14.00
C ARG A 358 -3.49 9.26 -14.68
N ALA A 359 -3.11 8.62 -15.78
CA ALA A 359 -3.94 7.65 -16.46
C ALA A 359 -4.12 6.35 -15.64
N ALA A 360 -3.08 5.85 -15.01
CA ALA A 360 -3.13 4.69 -14.12
C ALA A 360 -4.01 4.93 -12.89
N ALA A 361 -3.96 6.13 -12.31
CA ALA A 361 -4.81 6.53 -11.20
C ALA A 361 -6.30 6.46 -11.58
N LEU A 362 -6.67 7.02 -12.74
CA LEU A 362 -8.04 6.92 -13.22
C LEU A 362 -8.44 5.47 -13.54
N LEU A 363 -7.54 4.64 -14.11
CA LEU A 363 -7.80 3.22 -14.29
C LEU A 363 -8.08 2.55 -12.95
N MET A 364 -7.18 2.70 -11.97
CA MET A 364 -7.30 2.11 -10.62
C MET A 364 -8.61 2.48 -9.95
N LEU A 365 -8.96 3.77 -9.96
CA LEU A 365 -10.18 4.28 -9.35
C LEU A 365 -11.47 3.88 -10.10
N ALA A 366 -11.38 3.45 -11.38
CA ALA A 366 -12.51 2.93 -12.14
C ALA A 366 -12.76 1.43 -11.92
N LEU A 367 -11.77 0.68 -11.42
CA LEU A 367 -11.88 -0.76 -11.16
C LEU A 367 -12.81 -1.04 -9.96
N PRO A 368 -13.51 -2.20 -9.95
CA PRO A 368 -14.28 -2.62 -8.78
C PRO A 368 -13.36 -3.03 -7.63
N GLY A 369 -13.73 -2.65 -6.41
CA GLY A 369 -12.97 -2.92 -5.18
C GLY A 369 -12.44 -1.65 -4.53
N SER A 370 -11.62 -1.82 -3.50
CA SER A 370 -10.98 -0.72 -2.75
C SER A 370 -9.70 -0.23 -3.44
N ALA A 371 -9.27 0.98 -3.12
CA ALA A 371 -8.04 1.56 -3.64
C ALA A 371 -7.23 2.23 -2.51
N TYR A 372 -5.91 2.16 -2.61
CA TYR A 372 -5.01 2.85 -1.69
C TYR A 372 -4.21 3.89 -2.47
N ILE A 373 -4.14 5.08 -1.92
CA ILE A 373 -3.37 6.22 -2.45
C ILE A 373 -2.23 6.51 -1.48
N TYR A 374 -1.00 6.41 -1.94
CA TYR A 374 0.16 6.79 -1.14
C TYR A 374 0.36 8.30 -1.15
N GLN A 375 0.71 8.89 0.00
CA GLN A 375 0.95 10.34 0.13
C GLN A 375 1.88 10.88 -0.98
N GLY A 376 1.43 11.98 -1.62
CA GLY A 376 2.11 12.62 -2.74
C GLY A 376 1.81 12.01 -4.11
N GLU A 377 1.08 10.91 -4.17
CA GLU A 377 0.58 10.34 -5.41
C GLU A 377 -0.41 11.30 -6.08
N GLU A 378 -1.29 11.91 -5.30
CA GLU A 378 -2.24 12.92 -5.73
C GLU A 378 -1.57 14.22 -6.20
N LEU A 379 -0.31 14.43 -5.85
CA LEU A 379 0.50 15.55 -6.33
C LEU A 379 1.32 15.22 -7.58
N GLY A 380 1.37 13.93 -7.96
CA GLY A 380 2.21 13.46 -9.05
C GLY A 380 3.70 13.49 -8.72
N LEU A 381 4.08 13.31 -7.45
CA LEU A 381 5.48 13.36 -7.03
C LEU A 381 6.28 12.21 -7.66
N PRO A 382 7.44 12.52 -8.26
CA PRO A 382 8.39 11.50 -8.72
C PRO A 382 9.20 10.93 -7.54
N GLU A 383 9.92 9.86 -7.79
CA GLU A 383 10.97 9.35 -6.91
C GLU A 383 12.13 10.34 -6.81
N VAL A 384 12.72 10.46 -5.62
CA VAL A 384 13.96 11.22 -5.42
C VAL A 384 15.14 10.26 -5.48
N THR A 385 15.86 10.28 -6.59
CA THR A 385 16.91 9.30 -6.90
C THR A 385 18.31 9.74 -6.46
N ASP A 386 18.50 11.02 -6.22
CA ASP A 386 19.79 11.68 -5.98
C ASP A 386 20.02 12.08 -4.51
N LEU A 387 19.36 11.38 -3.58
CA LEU A 387 19.57 11.62 -2.14
C LEU A 387 21.04 11.42 -1.74
N PRO A 388 21.64 12.36 -0.99
CA PRO A 388 23.00 12.22 -0.48
C PRO A 388 23.14 10.97 0.41
N ALA A 389 24.27 10.30 0.35
CA ALA A 389 24.53 9.07 1.09
C ALA A 389 24.33 9.24 2.62
N GLU A 390 24.73 10.38 3.15
CA GLU A 390 24.59 10.74 4.57
C GLU A 390 23.15 10.97 5.02
N ALA A 391 22.25 11.28 4.09
CA ALA A 391 20.82 11.44 4.36
C ALA A 391 20.07 10.11 4.36
N ARG A 392 20.60 9.09 3.69
CA ARG A 392 19.92 7.80 3.53
C ARG A 392 19.77 7.06 4.87
N ARG A 393 18.60 6.46 5.09
CA ARG A 393 18.21 5.75 6.31
C ARG A 393 17.80 4.31 6.09
N ASP A 394 17.56 3.91 4.85
CA ASP A 394 17.15 2.54 4.51
C ASP A 394 18.18 1.50 5.03
N PRO A 395 17.77 0.47 5.81
CA PRO A 395 18.64 -0.61 6.25
C PRO A 395 19.39 -1.29 5.09
N ALA A 396 18.76 -1.46 3.95
CA ALA A 396 19.40 -2.04 2.76
C ALA A 396 20.61 -1.21 2.27
N PHE A 397 20.58 0.11 2.43
CA PHE A 397 21.73 0.96 2.12
C PHE A 397 22.90 0.73 3.08
N ARG A 398 22.61 0.61 4.39
CA ARG A 398 23.63 0.40 5.43
C ARG A 398 24.31 -0.97 5.36
N ARG A 399 23.62 -1.97 4.83
CA ARG A 399 24.10 -3.35 4.69
C ARG A 399 24.87 -3.61 3.38
N ARG A 400 24.94 -2.64 2.47
CA ARG A 400 25.76 -2.77 1.25
C ARG A 400 27.25 -2.84 1.60
N PRO A 401 28.02 -3.75 0.99
CA PRO A 401 29.47 -3.73 1.10
C PRO A 401 30.01 -2.38 0.60
N PRO A 402 31.04 -1.80 1.25
CA PRO A 402 31.66 -0.59 0.76
C PRO A 402 32.15 -0.78 -0.68
N ALA A 403 31.85 0.16 -1.55
CA ALA A 403 32.31 0.17 -2.94
C ALA A 403 33.85 0.20 -2.95
N GLY A 404 34.51 -0.93 -3.18
CA GLY A 404 36.00 -1.01 -3.21
C GLY A 404 36.59 -2.39 -3.00
N GLY A 405 35.83 -3.41 -2.58
CA GLY A 405 36.31 -4.78 -2.46
C GLY A 405 35.85 -5.62 -3.65
N GLY A 406 36.78 -5.91 -4.58
CA GLY A 406 36.47 -6.56 -5.83
C GLY A 406 35.81 -7.91 -5.74
N ALA A 407 34.64 -8.00 -6.30
CA ALA A 407 34.08 -9.03 -7.13
C ALA A 407 32.80 -8.43 -7.72
N ALA A 408 32.70 -8.34 -9.04
CA ALA A 408 31.42 -8.12 -9.71
C ALA A 408 30.52 -9.31 -9.35
N GLY A 409 29.80 -9.17 -8.24
CA GLY A 409 28.71 -10.01 -7.83
C GLY A 409 27.44 -9.30 -8.26
N ASP A 410 26.70 -9.95 -9.13
CA ASP A 410 25.42 -9.58 -9.68
C ASP A 410 24.50 -9.00 -8.58
N GLY A 411 23.87 -7.88 -8.91
CA GLY A 411 23.08 -7.04 -8.00
C GLY A 411 22.18 -7.83 -7.10
N CYS A 412 22.49 -7.83 -5.81
CA CYS A 412 21.65 -8.41 -4.77
C CYS A 412 20.56 -7.45 -4.35
N GLY A 413 19.36 -7.80 -4.70
CA GLY A 413 18.27 -8.01 -3.79
C GLY A 413 17.45 -6.82 -3.43
N ALA A 414 16.37 -6.75 -4.09
CA ALA A 414 15.13 -6.18 -3.62
C ALA A 414 14.05 -7.17 -4.05
N GLY A 415 12.96 -7.29 -3.29
CA GLY A 415 11.87 -8.23 -3.60
C GLY A 415 11.40 -8.15 -5.03
N PRO A 416 10.53 -9.10 -5.48
CA PRO A 416 10.24 -9.37 -6.88
C PRO A 416 9.46 -8.25 -7.54
N ALA A 417 10.14 -7.17 -7.79
CA ALA A 417 9.70 -6.22 -8.77
C ALA A 417 10.35 -6.64 -10.08
N GLY A 418 9.54 -6.93 -11.07
CA GLY A 418 10.02 -7.02 -12.45
C GLY A 418 10.83 -5.77 -12.78
N ASP A 419 11.76 -5.85 -13.72
CA ASP A 419 12.83 -4.90 -14.07
C ASP A 419 12.52 -3.38 -14.11
N GLY A 420 11.41 -2.90 -13.64
CA GLY A 420 10.99 -1.49 -13.66
C GLY A 420 10.44 -0.93 -12.35
N ALA A 421 10.21 -1.74 -11.31
CA ALA A 421 9.49 -1.28 -10.12
C ALA A 421 10.38 -0.84 -8.95
N GLN A 422 11.67 -1.12 -9.03
CA GLN A 422 12.66 -0.66 -8.05
C GLN A 422 13.49 0.46 -8.66
N GLY A 423 13.82 1.49 -7.85
CA GLY A 423 14.83 2.46 -8.23
C GLY A 423 16.13 1.75 -8.60
N GLN A 424 16.97 2.42 -9.40
CA GLN A 424 18.26 1.86 -9.87
C GLN A 424 19.09 1.23 -8.74
N ASP A 425 18.75 1.51 -7.48
CA ASP A 425 19.45 1.05 -6.28
C ASP A 425 18.61 0.16 -5.36
N GLY A 426 17.32 -0.09 -5.61
CA GLY A 426 16.45 -0.87 -4.71
C GLY A 426 16.27 -0.25 -3.32
N LEU A 427 16.44 1.06 -3.17
CA LEU A 427 16.36 1.79 -1.91
C LEU A 427 15.03 2.53 -1.79
N ARG A 428 14.50 2.59 -0.56
CA ARG A 428 13.16 3.12 -0.25
C ARG A 428 13.15 4.60 0.14
N ASP A 429 14.32 5.20 0.44
CA ASP A 429 14.38 6.60 0.94
C ASP A 429 13.78 7.61 -0.06
N GLY A 430 13.90 7.37 -1.36
CA GLY A 430 13.45 8.29 -2.40
C GLY A 430 11.93 8.47 -2.46
N CYS A 431 11.15 7.43 -2.16
CA CYS A 431 9.68 7.53 -2.08
C CYS A 431 9.21 8.10 -0.73
N ARG A 432 10.10 8.21 0.27
CA ARG A 432 9.83 8.63 1.66
C ARG A 432 10.12 10.10 1.94
N VAL A 433 10.58 10.86 0.93
CA VAL A 433 10.87 12.31 1.08
C VAL A 433 9.60 13.06 1.51
N PRO A 434 9.72 14.00 2.48
CA PRO A 434 8.60 14.74 3.03
C PRO A 434 7.74 15.47 1.99
N LEU A 435 6.42 15.56 2.28
CA LEU A 435 5.44 16.20 1.40
C LEU A 435 5.63 17.70 1.29
N PRO A 436 5.51 18.30 0.07
CA PRO A 436 5.44 19.73 -0.11
C PRO A 436 3.99 20.24 0.09
N TRP A 437 3.75 21.03 1.10
CA TRP A 437 2.43 21.62 1.38
C TRP A 437 2.26 23.00 0.74
N SER A 438 3.28 23.86 0.82
CA SER A 438 3.20 25.25 0.35
C SER A 438 4.59 25.91 0.28
N GLY A 439 4.66 27.08 -0.36
CA GLY A 439 5.90 27.85 -0.44
C GLY A 439 6.76 27.51 -1.64
N HIS A 440 7.86 28.27 -1.80
CA HIS A 440 8.75 28.17 -2.96
C HIS A 440 10.13 27.60 -2.61
N GLU A 441 10.43 27.46 -1.33
CA GLU A 441 11.71 26.98 -0.79
C GLU A 441 11.45 25.82 0.19
N ALA A 442 12.38 24.87 0.27
CA ALA A 442 12.35 23.79 1.25
C ALA A 442 12.33 24.37 2.69
N PRO A 443 11.56 23.78 3.58
CA PRO A 443 10.87 22.50 3.49
C PRO A 443 9.44 22.55 2.91
N TYR A 444 9.12 23.49 2.06
CA TYR A 444 7.84 23.64 1.34
C TYR A 444 6.61 23.48 2.24
N GLY A 445 6.63 24.08 3.44
CA GLY A 445 5.54 24.04 4.41
C GLY A 445 5.32 22.67 5.07
N PHE A 446 6.28 21.75 4.97
CA PHE A 446 6.28 20.49 5.71
C PHE A 446 6.37 20.74 7.23
N GLY A 447 7.26 21.63 7.65
CA GLY A 447 7.44 22.10 9.02
C GLY A 447 8.20 23.41 9.05
N PRO A 448 8.43 23.99 10.25
CA PRO A 448 9.15 25.27 10.38
C PRO A 448 10.68 25.13 10.26
N GLY A 449 11.22 23.90 10.37
CA GLY A 449 12.65 23.58 10.35
C GLY A 449 13.11 22.90 9.06
N ARG A 450 14.26 22.23 9.11
CA ARG A 450 14.74 21.38 8.01
C ARG A 450 14.05 20.02 8.10
N SER A 451 13.72 19.42 6.95
CA SER A 451 13.19 18.06 6.92
C SER A 451 14.29 17.00 7.07
N TRP A 452 13.94 15.83 7.64
CA TRP A 452 14.84 14.70 7.89
C TRP A 452 15.45 14.08 6.63
N LEU A 453 14.73 14.15 5.49
CA LEU A 453 15.25 13.91 4.15
C LEU A 453 15.15 15.19 3.35
N PRO A 454 16.18 15.54 2.56
CA PRO A 454 16.16 16.75 1.75
C PRO A 454 15.12 16.61 0.63
N GLN A 455 14.31 17.65 0.47
CA GLN A 455 13.37 17.78 -0.64
C GLN A 455 14.08 18.40 -1.86
N PRO A 456 13.80 17.92 -3.09
CA PRO A 456 14.38 18.49 -4.30
C PRO A 456 13.98 19.94 -4.53
N ASP A 457 14.88 20.71 -5.14
CA ASP A 457 14.56 22.02 -5.65
C ASP A 457 13.40 21.98 -6.64
N GLY A 458 12.55 23.01 -6.60
CA GLY A 458 11.39 23.11 -7.50
C GLY A 458 10.12 22.38 -7.06
N TRP A 459 10.14 21.61 -5.96
CA TRP A 459 8.95 20.93 -5.43
C TRP A 459 7.86 21.91 -4.95
N GLY A 460 8.16 23.21 -4.79
CA GLY A 460 7.15 24.23 -4.53
C GLY A 460 6.02 24.24 -5.59
N GLY A 461 6.35 24.03 -6.86
CA GLY A 461 5.38 23.90 -7.95
C GLY A 461 4.52 22.63 -7.89
N LEU A 462 4.97 21.60 -7.16
CA LEU A 462 4.25 20.36 -6.92
C LEU A 462 3.50 20.35 -5.58
N SER A 463 3.59 21.44 -4.81
CA SER A 463 2.96 21.53 -3.49
C SER A 463 1.44 21.51 -3.55
N VAL A 464 0.81 21.12 -2.45
CA VAL A 464 -0.65 21.15 -2.28
C VAL A 464 -1.21 22.54 -2.61
N ALA A 465 -0.55 23.58 -2.09
CA ALA A 465 -0.99 24.97 -2.31
C ALA A 465 -0.91 25.38 -3.79
N ALA A 466 0.16 25.01 -4.49
CA ALA A 466 0.33 25.34 -5.90
C ALA A 466 -0.69 24.62 -6.81
N GLN A 467 -1.10 23.41 -6.45
CA GLN A 467 -2.03 22.61 -7.24
C GLN A 467 -3.50 22.86 -6.91
N THR A 468 -3.80 23.38 -5.71
CA THR A 468 -5.19 23.61 -5.29
C THR A 468 -5.84 24.68 -6.16
N GLY A 469 -6.97 24.33 -6.82
CA GLY A 469 -7.74 25.19 -7.69
C GLY A 469 -7.22 25.30 -9.12
N ASP A 470 -6.10 24.64 -9.46
CA ASP A 470 -5.67 24.49 -10.85
C ASP A 470 -6.36 23.26 -11.48
N PRO A 471 -7.33 23.45 -12.41
CA PRO A 471 -8.08 22.35 -13.00
C PRO A 471 -7.23 21.37 -13.83
N HIS A 472 -5.98 21.73 -14.13
CA HIS A 472 -5.04 20.89 -14.88
C HIS A 472 -4.08 20.13 -13.96
N SER A 473 -4.09 20.42 -12.65
CA SER A 473 -3.22 19.77 -11.67
C SER A 473 -3.58 18.30 -11.46
N THR A 474 -2.65 17.53 -10.91
CA THR A 474 -2.89 16.14 -10.53
C THR A 474 -3.81 16.05 -9.32
N LEU A 475 -3.67 16.99 -8.37
CA LEU A 475 -4.54 17.07 -7.20
C LEU A 475 -6.01 17.24 -7.55
N GLU A 476 -6.34 18.16 -8.47
CA GLU A 476 -7.74 18.38 -8.86
C GLU A 476 -8.27 17.22 -9.72
N LEU A 477 -7.40 16.51 -10.46
CA LEU A 477 -7.79 15.27 -11.14
C LEU A 477 -8.21 14.18 -10.13
N TYR A 478 -7.44 13.99 -9.06
CA TYR A 478 -7.79 13.03 -7.99
C TYR A 478 -9.08 13.44 -7.27
N ARG A 479 -9.27 14.70 -6.93
CA ARG A 479 -10.51 15.22 -6.31
C ARG A 479 -11.73 14.93 -7.19
N ALA A 480 -11.64 15.27 -8.47
CA ALA A 480 -12.72 15.02 -9.42
C ALA A 480 -13.00 13.51 -9.58
N ALA A 481 -11.97 12.67 -9.62
CA ALA A 481 -12.13 11.23 -9.73
C ALA A 481 -12.82 10.65 -8.48
N LEU A 482 -12.42 11.07 -7.28
CA LEU A 482 -13.01 10.59 -6.02
C LEU A 482 -14.45 11.08 -5.83
N GLU A 483 -14.76 12.31 -6.24
CA GLU A 483 -16.12 12.82 -6.25
C GLU A 483 -17.02 12.01 -7.20
N LEU A 484 -16.56 11.78 -8.43
CA LEU A 484 -17.30 11.00 -9.43
C LEU A 484 -17.44 9.53 -9.02
N ARG A 485 -16.41 8.94 -8.38
CA ARG A 485 -16.46 7.56 -7.88
C ARG A 485 -17.58 7.37 -6.87
N ARG A 486 -17.85 8.37 -6.04
CA ARG A 486 -18.98 8.36 -5.08
C ARG A 486 -20.32 8.64 -5.72
N ALA A 487 -20.35 9.51 -6.74
CA ALA A 487 -21.58 9.96 -7.38
C ALA A 487 -22.13 8.98 -8.43
N LEU A 488 -21.26 8.22 -9.10
CA LEU A 488 -21.66 7.33 -10.20
C LEU A 488 -22.05 5.95 -9.65
N PRO A 489 -23.31 5.49 -9.82
CA PRO A 489 -23.77 4.21 -9.29
C PRO A 489 -22.93 3.00 -9.75
N GLY A 490 -22.38 3.06 -10.96
CA GLY A 490 -21.51 2.01 -11.50
C GLY A 490 -20.13 1.93 -10.86
N LEU A 491 -19.69 2.94 -10.13
CA LEU A 491 -18.36 3.01 -9.47
C LEU A 491 -18.44 2.77 -7.96
N GLY A 492 -19.57 3.12 -7.32
CA GLY A 492 -19.80 2.90 -5.89
C GLY A 492 -20.24 1.47 -5.54
N ALA A 493 -20.57 1.25 -4.26
CA ALA A 493 -21.10 -0.01 -3.75
C ALA A 493 -22.45 -0.31 -4.40
N VAL A 494 -22.52 -1.35 -5.23
CA VAL A 494 -23.79 -1.94 -5.63
C VAL A 494 -24.23 -2.83 -4.46
N GLU A 495 -25.38 -2.55 -3.83
CA GLU A 495 -25.95 -3.42 -2.81
C GLU A 495 -26.07 -4.85 -3.35
N ALA A 496 -25.62 -5.81 -2.55
CA ALA A 496 -25.76 -7.22 -2.85
C ALA A 496 -27.27 -7.57 -2.89
N GLY A 497 -27.85 -7.64 -4.09
CA GLY A 497 -29.26 -8.00 -4.25
C GLY A 497 -30.00 -7.39 -5.45
N GLN A 498 -29.45 -6.40 -6.13
CA GLN A 498 -30.09 -5.81 -7.31
C GLN A 498 -29.45 -6.26 -8.63
N GLY A 499 -29.46 -7.55 -8.91
CA GLY A 499 -29.27 -8.09 -10.23
C GLY A 499 -30.57 -8.00 -11.01
N GLY A 500 -30.83 -6.89 -11.71
CA GLY A 500 -31.88 -6.80 -12.72
C GLY A 500 -31.58 -7.73 -13.91
N PRO A 501 -32.59 -8.13 -14.70
CA PRO A 501 -32.40 -9.03 -15.82
C PRO A 501 -31.41 -8.44 -16.82
N VAL A 502 -30.42 -9.27 -17.21
CA VAL A 502 -29.39 -8.93 -18.19
C VAL A 502 -30.05 -8.83 -19.57
N GLU A 503 -30.16 -7.63 -20.13
CA GLU A 503 -30.51 -7.47 -21.55
C GLU A 503 -29.41 -8.10 -22.43
N GLU A 504 -29.79 -9.18 -23.13
CA GLU A 504 -28.93 -9.81 -24.14
C GLU A 504 -28.85 -8.90 -25.38
N TRP A 505 -27.61 -8.47 -25.66
CA TRP A 505 -27.31 -7.77 -26.94
C TRP A 505 -27.13 -8.82 -28.03
N PRO A 506 -27.80 -8.68 -29.20
CA PRO A 506 -27.75 -9.71 -30.25
C PRO A 506 -26.41 -9.68 -30.99
N GLY A 507 -25.78 -10.84 -31.06
CA GLY A 507 -24.76 -11.23 -32.01
C GLY A 507 -23.32 -11.16 -31.59
N THR A 508 -22.85 -12.19 -30.87
CA THR A 508 -21.52 -12.85 -31.04
C THR A 508 -21.46 -14.06 -30.11
N GLY A 509 -21.08 -15.22 -30.64
CA GLY A 509 -20.92 -16.45 -29.87
C GLY A 509 -19.83 -16.33 -28.81
N ALA A 510 -20.05 -16.98 -27.64
CA ALA A 510 -19.28 -16.91 -26.41
C ALA A 510 -19.21 -15.47 -25.85
N GLY A 511 -20.23 -15.04 -25.10
CA GLY A 511 -20.26 -13.74 -24.44
C GLY A 511 -19.06 -13.59 -23.48
N PRO A 512 -18.49 -12.36 -23.37
CA PRO A 512 -17.40 -12.10 -22.45
C PRO A 512 -17.83 -12.45 -21.02
N ALA A 513 -16.97 -13.17 -20.28
CA ALA A 513 -17.22 -13.49 -18.89
C ALA A 513 -17.54 -12.21 -18.09
N VAL A 514 -18.59 -12.23 -17.28
CA VAL A 514 -18.94 -11.14 -16.39
C VAL A 514 -17.95 -11.21 -15.23
N LEU A 515 -17.08 -10.21 -15.12
CA LEU A 515 -16.17 -10.04 -14.02
C LEU A 515 -16.90 -9.47 -12.78
N ALA A 516 -16.19 -9.33 -11.68
CA ALA A 516 -16.75 -8.82 -10.44
C ALA A 516 -17.58 -7.54 -10.64
N ARG A 517 -18.74 -7.46 -10.00
CA ARG A 517 -19.63 -6.30 -9.98
C ARG A 517 -20.01 -5.75 -11.36
N GLY A 518 -20.24 -6.64 -12.32
CA GLY A 518 -20.75 -6.27 -13.65
C GLY A 518 -19.72 -5.64 -14.58
N MET A 519 -18.43 -5.68 -14.27
CA MET A 519 -17.38 -5.26 -15.17
C MET A 519 -17.29 -6.19 -16.39
N ARG A 520 -17.18 -5.61 -17.59
CA ARG A 520 -17.02 -6.36 -18.84
C ARG A 520 -16.02 -5.66 -19.74
N TRP A 521 -15.05 -6.39 -20.27
CA TRP A 521 -14.19 -5.89 -21.34
C TRP A 521 -14.98 -5.72 -22.65
N ARG A 522 -14.59 -4.74 -23.42
CA ARG A 522 -15.14 -4.47 -24.76
C ARG A 522 -14.02 -4.49 -25.79
N PRO A 523 -14.33 -4.83 -27.05
CA PRO A 523 -13.37 -4.67 -28.14
C PRO A 523 -12.88 -3.23 -28.24
N ALA A 524 -11.58 -3.06 -28.40
CA ALA A 524 -10.92 -1.76 -28.55
C ALA A 524 -9.73 -1.89 -29.52
N PRO A 525 -9.24 -0.79 -30.10
CA PRO A 525 -8.00 -0.78 -30.89
C PRO A 525 -6.81 -1.33 -30.11
N GLU A 526 -5.81 -1.83 -30.82
CA GLU A 526 -4.55 -2.27 -30.22
C GLU A 526 -3.93 -1.18 -29.33
N GLY A 527 -3.47 -1.57 -28.14
CA GLY A 527 -2.92 -0.65 -27.14
C GLY A 527 -3.96 0.14 -26.36
N VAL A 528 -5.26 -0.13 -26.55
CA VAL A 528 -6.34 0.49 -25.79
C VAL A 528 -7.06 -0.58 -24.96
N LEU A 529 -7.24 -0.33 -23.67
CA LEU A 529 -8.16 -1.06 -22.83
C LEU A 529 -9.50 -0.32 -22.76
N LEU A 530 -10.60 -1.06 -22.93
CA LEU A 530 -11.96 -0.55 -22.76
C LEU A 530 -12.77 -1.55 -21.94
N PHE A 531 -13.33 -1.11 -20.82
CA PHE A 531 -14.31 -1.88 -20.07
C PHE A 531 -15.54 -1.04 -19.71
N THR A 532 -16.62 -1.74 -19.44
CA THR A 532 -17.89 -1.16 -19.01
C THR A 532 -18.29 -1.69 -17.64
N ARG A 533 -18.98 -0.86 -16.89
CA ARG A 533 -19.75 -1.18 -15.67
C ARG A 533 -21.15 -0.56 -15.83
N PRO A 534 -22.14 -0.88 -15.01
CA PRO A 534 -23.48 -0.29 -15.14
C PRO A 534 -23.43 1.25 -15.21
N GLY A 535 -23.92 1.84 -16.31
CA GLY A 535 -23.92 3.30 -16.54
C GLY A 535 -22.56 3.98 -16.72
N PHE A 536 -21.47 3.18 -16.87
CA PHE A 536 -20.11 3.71 -16.89
C PHE A 536 -19.20 2.93 -17.85
N SER A 537 -18.28 3.63 -18.49
CA SER A 537 -17.19 3.03 -19.27
C SER A 537 -15.86 3.70 -18.95
N CYS A 538 -14.76 2.95 -19.07
CA CYS A 538 -13.41 3.44 -18.91
C CYS A 538 -12.57 3.04 -20.12
N THR A 539 -11.83 3.99 -20.69
CA THR A 539 -10.82 3.75 -21.73
C THR A 539 -9.44 4.13 -21.23
N LEU A 540 -8.45 3.27 -21.50
CA LEU A 540 -7.03 3.56 -21.26
C LEU A 540 -6.28 3.40 -22.58
N ASN A 541 -5.67 4.46 -23.09
CA ASN A 541 -4.73 4.42 -24.20
C ASN A 541 -3.30 4.36 -23.66
N THR A 542 -2.62 3.23 -23.83
CA THR A 542 -1.24 3.05 -23.39
C THR A 542 -0.20 3.39 -24.47
N ARG A 543 -0.65 3.77 -25.67
CA ARG A 543 0.23 4.09 -26.79
C ARG A 543 0.86 5.47 -26.64
N PRO A 544 2.07 5.67 -27.14
CA PRO A 544 2.70 6.99 -27.20
C PRO A 544 2.09 7.90 -28.29
N SER A 545 1.02 7.44 -28.95
CA SER A 545 0.30 8.17 -30.01
C SER A 545 -1.21 8.20 -29.74
N ALA A 546 -1.87 9.22 -30.25
CA ALA A 546 -3.33 9.30 -30.16
C ALA A 546 -4.00 8.17 -30.97
N VAL A 547 -5.17 7.72 -30.48
CA VAL A 547 -5.97 6.66 -31.11
C VAL A 547 -7.39 7.16 -31.36
N ASP A 548 -7.87 7.00 -32.60
CA ASP A 548 -9.26 7.30 -32.98
C ASP A 548 -10.11 6.03 -32.81
N MET A 549 -11.29 6.16 -32.18
CA MET A 549 -12.25 5.07 -32.00
C MET A 549 -13.68 5.59 -31.85
N PRO A 550 -14.70 4.72 -32.00
CA PRO A 550 -16.06 5.09 -31.65
C PRO A 550 -16.15 5.53 -30.17
N SER A 551 -16.90 6.61 -29.91
CA SER A 551 -17.09 7.14 -28.56
C SER A 551 -17.91 6.16 -27.71
N PRO A 552 -17.40 5.73 -26.52
CA PRO A 552 -18.14 4.85 -25.61
C PRO A 552 -19.32 5.53 -24.90
N GLY A 553 -19.43 6.85 -24.98
CA GLY A 553 -20.43 7.64 -24.29
C GLY A 553 -20.04 9.13 -24.20
N ARG A 554 -20.64 9.84 -23.25
CA ARG A 554 -20.26 11.24 -22.95
C ARG A 554 -19.04 11.25 -22.01
N PRO A 555 -17.93 11.92 -22.35
CA PRO A 555 -16.78 12.00 -21.45
C PRO A 555 -17.15 12.80 -20.18
N VAL A 556 -16.79 12.27 -19.00
CA VAL A 556 -17.06 12.91 -17.71
C VAL A 556 -15.78 13.27 -16.98
N LEU A 557 -14.68 12.55 -17.21
CA LEU A 557 -13.36 12.84 -16.66
C LEU A 557 -12.28 12.29 -17.58
N SER A 558 -11.17 13.01 -17.74
CA SER A 558 -10.03 12.52 -18.51
C SER A 558 -8.70 13.01 -17.93
N SER A 559 -7.67 12.16 -17.95
CA SER A 559 -6.31 12.52 -17.51
C SER A 559 -5.60 13.48 -18.49
N ALA A 560 -6.10 13.63 -19.72
CA ALA A 560 -5.63 14.57 -20.73
C ALA A 560 -6.81 15.06 -21.59
N PRO A 561 -6.73 16.23 -22.25
CA PRO A 561 -7.83 16.76 -23.06
C PRO A 561 -8.26 15.84 -24.19
N VAL A 562 -9.53 15.45 -24.24
CA VAL A 562 -10.12 14.57 -25.25
C VAL A 562 -10.82 15.39 -26.32
N GLN A 563 -10.66 14.98 -27.58
CA GLN A 563 -11.39 15.54 -28.72
C GLN A 563 -12.49 14.56 -29.15
N THR A 564 -13.73 15.03 -29.27
CA THR A 564 -14.85 14.21 -29.73
C THR A 564 -15.82 15.00 -30.60
N ASP A 565 -16.39 14.32 -31.61
CA ASP A 565 -17.48 14.82 -32.43
C ASP A 565 -18.86 14.24 -32.01
N GLY A 566 -18.86 13.51 -30.85
CA GLY A 566 -20.04 12.82 -30.32
C GLY A 566 -20.20 11.38 -30.82
N ARG A 567 -19.65 11.02 -31.98
CA ARG A 567 -19.64 9.65 -32.52
C ARG A 567 -18.29 8.99 -32.40
N ASN A 568 -17.24 9.75 -32.62
CA ASN A 568 -15.86 9.31 -32.53
C ASN A 568 -15.13 10.12 -31.48
N VAL A 569 -14.09 9.52 -30.94
CA VAL A 569 -13.17 10.15 -29.97
C VAL A 569 -11.73 9.93 -30.41
N ARG A 570 -10.93 10.96 -30.25
CA ARG A 570 -9.47 10.89 -30.33
C ARG A 570 -8.91 10.86 -28.94
N LEU A 571 -8.51 9.66 -28.48
CA LEU A 571 -7.87 9.45 -27.19
C LEU A 571 -6.42 9.94 -27.24
N PRO A 572 -6.00 10.85 -26.35
CA PRO A 572 -4.60 11.28 -26.29
C PRO A 572 -3.64 10.13 -25.98
N PRO A 573 -2.33 10.27 -26.27
CA PRO A 573 -1.35 9.29 -25.86
C PRO A 573 -1.29 9.20 -24.32
N ASP A 574 -0.95 8.01 -23.80
CA ASP A 574 -0.76 7.73 -22.36
C ASP A 574 -1.89 8.34 -21.49
N SER A 575 -3.16 8.09 -21.85
CA SER A 575 -4.31 8.73 -21.21
C SER A 575 -5.44 7.77 -20.84
N CYS A 576 -6.18 8.12 -19.80
CA CYS A 576 -7.39 7.43 -19.37
C CYS A 576 -8.60 8.39 -19.39
N THR A 577 -9.75 7.89 -19.85
CA THR A 577 -11.00 8.67 -19.89
C THR A 577 -12.16 7.86 -19.35
N TRP A 578 -12.99 8.49 -18.54
CA TRP A 578 -14.24 8.00 -17.98
C TRP A 578 -15.42 8.52 -18.78
N TRP A 579 -16.41 7.66 -19.01
CA TRP A 579 -17.57 7.93 -19.85
C TRP A 579 -18.84 7.60 -19.09
N ALA A 580 -19.82 8.46 -19.13
CA ALA A 580 -21.20 8.13 -18.78
C ALA A 580 -21.90 7.52 -19.99
N SER A 581 -22.62 6.41 -19.78
CA SER A 581 -23.40 5.70 -20.81
C SER A 581 -24.73 6.37 -21.02
#